data_228b7e63e9d7bad65799eb1ca901e10e
#
_entry.id   228b7e63e9d7bad65799eb1ca901e10e
#
_cell.length_a   1.000
_cell.length_b   1.000
_cell.length_c   1.000
_cell.angle_alpha   90.00
_cell.angle_beta   90.00
_cell.angle_gamma   90.00
#
_symmetry.space_group_name_H-M   'P 1'
#
loop_
_entity.id
_entity.type
_entity.pdbx_description
1 polymer ?
#
loop_
_entity_poly.entity_id
_entity_poly.type
_entity_poly.pdbx_seq_one_letter_code
_entity_poly.pdbx_strand_id
1 'polypeptide(L)'
;MEDSKYAKELDVAVRVVHMACSLSQRVQEGLVSSSSNDQVKAKDDDSLVTVADWSVQATVSWMLSESFCNQKVSIVAEEDVQTLSKSDSVGLLTAVVKTVNECLAEAPKYGLQGPRNALGASEILEAISRCNSSGGRNGRHWVLDPVDGTLGFVRGDQYAVALALIEEGKVVIGVLGCPNYSTKKEWLNHHHQYYQSMPKLSDTSDKWEKGCVMYAQRGSGEAWMQPLIHGDQKFNWSDSSQRVQVSPIDDPALATFCEPVEKANSNHSFTAGVAHSMGLKKQPLRVHSMVKYAAIARGDAEIFMKFARSGYKEKIWDHAAGVIIVEEAGGVVTDAGGHPLDFSRGLYLEGLDRGIVVCCGTTLHEKLIGAVYASWESSNL
;
A
#
# COMPACT_ATOMS: atom_id res chain seq x y z
N MET A 1 22.16 10.61 1.82
CA MET A 1 20.88 10.74 2.56
C MET A 1 20.98 11.70 3.76
N GLU A 2 22.15 11.93 4.32
CA GLU A 2 22.28 12.72 5.57
C GLU A 2 21.87 14.21 5.47
N ASP A 3 21.90 14.82 4.31
CA ASP A 3 21.56 16.25 4.11
C ASP A 3 20.10 16.52 3.67
N SER A 4 19.25 15.48 3.61
CA SER A 4 17.86 15.65 3.18
C SER A 4 16.96 16.13 4.31
N LYS A 5 16.05 17.08 4.03
CA LYS A 5 15.03 17.61 4.97
C LYS A 5 14.26 16.51 5.72
N TYR A 6 14.06 15.34 5.11
CA TYR A 6 13.24 14.25 5.65
C TYR A 6 14.03 12.97 5.91
N ALA A 7 15.37 13.06 6.04
CA ALA A 7 16.23 11.88 6.20
C ALA A 7 15.84 10.99 7.38
N LYS A 8 15.54 11.59 8.53
CA LYS A 8 15.12 10.87 9.74
C LYS A 8 13.75 10.23 9.56
N GLU A 9 12.80 10.96 8.99
CA GLU A 9 11.44 10.46 8.75
C GLU A 9 11.44 9.28 7.77
N LEU A 10 12.23 9.38 6.71
CA LEU A 10 12.38 8.29 5.73
C LEU A 10 13.04 7.05 6.35
N ASP A 11 14.12 7.24 7.11
CA ASP A 11 14.82 6.14 7.81
C ASP A 11 13.87 5.39 8.73
N VAL A 12 13.15 6.10 9.59
CA VAL A 12 12.19 5.49 10.53
C VAL A 12 11.06 4.80 9.77
N ALA A 13 10.46 5.46 8.77
CA ALA A 13 9.34 4.92 8.02
C ALA A 13 9.68 3.61 7.30
N VAL A 14 10.85 3.55 6.64
CA VAL A 14 11.29 2.33 5.94
C VAL A 14 11.51 1.17 6.92
N ARG A 15 12.17 1.41 8.06
CA ARG A 15 12.38 0.39 9.10
C ARG A 15 11.08 -0.11 9.70
N VAL A 16 10.16 0.81 9.99
CA VAL A 16 8.84 0.49 10.57
C VAL A 16 7.99 -0.30 9.58
N VAL A 17 8.01 0.03 8.29
CA VAL A 17 7.28 -0.73 7.26
C VAL A 17 7.89 -2.11 7.05
N HIS A 18 9.21 -2.28 7.08
CA HIS A 18 9.83 -3.62 7.09
C HIS A 18 9.34 -4.47 8.26
N MET A 19 9.29 -3.89 9.47
CA MET A 19 8.80 -4.55 10.66
C MET A 19 7.32 -4.92 10.56
N ALA A 20 6.48 -4.01 10.05
CA ALA A 20 5.05 -4.23 9.82
C ALA A 20 4.80 -5.33 8.76
N CYS A 21 5.60 -5.39 7.70
CA CYS A 21 5.54 -6.47 6.71
C CYS A 21 5.85 -7.84 7.32
N SER A 22 6.87 -7.94 8.16
CA SER A 22 7.19 -9.18 8.87
C SER A 22 6.05 -9.63 9.79
N LEU A 23 5.43 -8.68 10.52
CA LEU A 23 4.24 -8.95 11.34
C LEU A 23 3.09 -9.49 10.48
N SER A 24 2.73 -8.76 9.43
CA SER A 24 1.58 -9.12 8.59
C SER A 24 1.78 -10.45 7.87
N GLN A 25 3.00 -10.78 7.42
CA GLN A 25 3.30 -12.09 6.83
C GLN A 25 3.06 -13.24 7.81
N ARG A 26 3.51 -13.11 9.06
CA ARG A 26 3.26 -14.14 10.09
C ARG A 26 1.77 -14.36 10.34
N VAL A 27 0.99 -13.28 10.40
CA VAL A 27 -0.48 -13.38 10.57
C VAL A 27 -1.11 -14.03 9.35
N GLN A 28 -0.72 -13.64 8.13
CA GLN A 28 -1.24 -14.24 6.90
C GLN A 28 -0.94 -15.73 6.81
N GLU A 29 0.30 -16.14 7.11
CA GLU A 29 0.69 -17.56 7.15
C GLU A 29 -0.15 -18.35 8.16
N GLY A 30 -0.43 -17.78 9.32
CA GLY A 30 -1.33 -18.35 10.34
C GLY A 30 -2.76 -18.52 9.84
N LEU A 31 -3.33 -17.48 9.19
CA LEU A 31 -4.68 -17.51 8.64
C LEU A 31 -4.85 -18.55 7.53
N VAL A 32 -3.91 -18.60 6.60
CA VAL A 32 -3.95 -19.53 5.46
C VAL A 32 -3.77 -20.99 5.92
N SER A 33 -2.99 -21.20 6.99
CA SER A 33 -2.70 -22.54 7.54
C SER A 33 -3.81 -23.06 8.46
N SER A 34 -4.60 -22.16 9.06
CA SER A 34 -5.68 -22.50 9.98
C SER A 34 -7.03 -22.49 9.26
N SER A 35 -7.90 -23.46 9.57
CA SER A 35 -9.28 -23.46 9.06
C SER A 35 -10.21 -22.56 9.89
N SER A 36 -9.71 -21.79 10.86
CA SER A 36 -10.54 -20.94 11.73
C SER A 36 -10.54 -19.49 11.24
N ASN A 37 -11.73 -18.91 11.09
CA ASN A 37 -11.93 -17.52 10.68
C ASN A 37 -12.03 -16.54 11.87
N ASP A 38 -11.64 -16.96 13.08
CA ASP A 38 -11.83 -16.15 14.30
C ASP A 38 -11.01 -14.85 14.33
N GLN A 39 -10.03 -14.74 13.45
CA GLN A 39 -9.14 -13.57 13.30
C GLN A 39 -9.60 -12.58 12.22
N VAL A 40 -10.74 -12.83 11.59
CA VAL A 40 -11.30 -11.99 10.51
C VAL A 40 -12.68 -11.50 10.93
N LYS A 41 -12.96 -10.22 10.73
CA LYS A 41 -14.27 -9.59 10.98
C LYS A 41 -14.72 -8.83 9.73
N ALA A 42 -16.02 -8.75 9.52
CA ALA A 42 -16.61 -7.81 8.56
C ALA A 42 -16.87 -6.48 9.24
N LYS A 43 -16.59 -5.38 8.56
CA LYS A 43 -16.97 -4.02 8.97
C LYS A 43 -18.41 -3.71 8.53
N ASP A 44 -18.96 -2.58 8.97
CA ASP A 44 -20.33 -2.16 8.63
C ASP A 44 -20.53 -1.87 7.13
N ASP A 45 -19.46 -1.63 6.39
CA ASP A 45 -19.43 -1.44 4.94
C ASP A 45 -19.12 -2.74 4.15
N ASP A 46 -19.25 -3.91 4.80
CA ASP A 46 -18.93 -5.23 4.26
C ASP A 46 -17.45 -5.44 3.90
N SER A 47 -16.55 -4.48 4.17
CA SER A 47 -15.10 -4.71 4.07
C SER A 47 -14.60 -5.61 5.20
N LEU A 48 -13.43 -6.21 5.00
CA LEU A 48 -12.82 -7.10 5.98
C LEU A 48 -11.79 -6.35 6.82
N VAL A 49 -11.65 -6.78 8.07
CA VAL A 49 -10.57 -6.37 8.98
C VAL A 49 -10.04 -7.60 9.71
N THR A 50 -8.76 -7.65 9.96
CA THR A 50 -8.08 -8.79 10.58
C THR A 50 -7.22 -8.37 11.77
N VAL A 51 -6.73 -9.34 12.52
CA VAL A 51 -5.71 -9.12 13.57
C VAL A 51 -4.49 -8.37 13.00
N ALA A 52 -4.14 -8.59 11.72
CA ALA A 52 -3.01 -7.89 11.11
C ALA A 52 -3.25 -6.38 11.00
N ASP A 53 -4.44 -5.96 10.58
CA ASP A 53 -4.77 -4.53 10.39
C ASP A 53 -4.56 -3.73 11.69
N TRP A 54 -5.20 -4.16 12.77
CA TRP A 54 -5.03 -3.51 14.09
C TRP A 54 -3.61 -3.63 14.64
N SER A 55 -2.96 -4.79 14.45
CA SER A 55 -1.61 -5.00 14.97
C SER A 55 -0.57 -4.17 14.25
N VAL A 56 -0.68 -4.04 12.92
CA VAL A 56 0.18 -3.16 12.11
C VAL A 56 -0.06 -1.71 12.52
N GLN A 57 -1.34 -1.27 12.60
CA GLN A 57 -1.65 0.10 12.98
C GLN A 57 -1.12 0.45 14.37
N ALA A 58 -1.32 -0.41 15.36
CA ALA A 58 -0.80 -0.21 16.72
C ALA A 58 0.73 -0.12 16.72
N THR A 59 1.40 -1.04 16.03
CA THR A 59 2.86 -1.10 15.96
C THR A 59 3.43 0.15 15.29
N VAL A 60 2.91 0.54 14.13
CA VAL A 60 3.38 1.73 13.39
C VAL A 60 3.13 3.00 14.21
N SER A 61 1.94 3.16 14.78
CA SER A 61 1.59 4.30 15.61
C SER A 61 2.51 4.43 16.82
N TRP A 62 2.75 3.32 17.53
CA TRP A 62 3.63 3.29 18.68
C TRP A 62 5.07 3.66 18.29
N MET A 63 5.61 3.02 17.25
CA MET A 63 6.98 3.24 16.77
C MET A 63 7.22 4.68 16.30
N LEU A 64 6.28 5.27 15.56
CA LEU A 64 6.37 6.66 15.15
C LEU A 64 6.35 7.60 16.34
N SER A 65 5.48 7.34 17.32
CA SER A 65 5.38 8.16 18.53
C SER A 65 6.67 8.14 19.36
N GLU A 66 7.30 6.97 19.52
CA GLU A 66 8.58 6.84 20.23
C GLU A 66 9.75 7.47 19.46
N SER A 67 9.80 7.26 18.13
CA SER A 67 10.89 7.80 17.30
C SER A 67 10.88 9.31 17.20
N PHE A 68 9.71 9.93 17.35
CA PHE A 68 9.48 11.37 17.28
C PHE A 68 8.91 11.95 18.57
N CYS A 69 9.29 11.40 19.74
CA CYS A 69 8.73 11.74 21.08
C CYS A 69 8.79 13.24 21.42
N ASN A 70 9.68 14.02 20.79
CA ASN A 70 9.79 15.47 20.98
C ASN A 70 8.82 16.28 20.10
N GLN A 71 7.97 15.63 19.30
CA GLN A 71 7.01 16.26 18.39
C GLN A 71 5.64 15.60 18.54
N LYS A 72 4.58 16.38 18.37
CA LYS A 72 3.23 15.81 18.29
C LYS A 72 3.10 15.05 16.96
N VAL A 73 3.08 13.72 17.03
CA VAL A 73 2.86 12.86 15.86
C VAL A 73 1.37 12.81 15.56
N SER A 74 0.99 13.31 14.39
CA SER A 74 -0.38 13.24 13.86
C SER A 74 -0.45 12.10 12.84
N ILE A 75 -1.41 11.18 12.99
CA ILE A 75 -1.57 10.01 12.13
C ILE A 75 -3.03 9.93 11.66
N VAL A 76 -3.21 9.77 10.36
CA VAL A 76 -4.44 9.34 9.72
C VAL A 76 -4.30 7.88 9.40
N ALA A 77 -5.20 7.01 9.85
CA ALA A 77 -5.20 5.61 9.49
C ALA A 77 -6.62 5.05 9.33
N GLU A 78 -6.70 3.86 8.74
CA GLU A 78 -7.98 3.29 8.36
C GLU A 78 -8.78 2.73 9.53
N GLU A 79 -8.10 2.10 10.54
CA GLU A 79 -8.79 1.31 11.55
C GLU A 79 -9.12 2.10 12.82
N ASP A 80 -10.24 1.76 13.42
CA ASP A 80 -10.66 2.25 14.73
C ASP A 80 -10.67 1.16 15.81
N VAL A 81 -10.97 1.56 17.04
CA VAL A 81 -11.02 0.63 18.19
C VAL A 81 -12.42 0.09 18.50
N GLN A 82 -13.45 0.50 17.76
CA GLN A 82 -14.84 0.20 18.14
C GLN A 82 -15.09 -1.30 18.22
N THR A 83 -14.63 -2.05 17.23
CA THR A 83 -14.77 -3.51 17.20
C THR A 83 -13.98 -4.19 18.33
N LEU A 84 -12.73 -3.76 18.56
CA LEU A 84 -11.88 -4.34 19.64
C LEU A 84 -12.37 -4.02 21.04
N SER A 85 -13.14 -2.95 21.21
CA SER A 85 -13.67 -2.52 22.52
C SER A 85 -14.97 -3.24 22.91
N LYS A 86 -15.54 -4.08 22.04
CA LYS A 86 -16.76 -4.84 22.35
C LYS A 86 -16.44 -6.01 23.28
N SER A 87 -17.39 -6.36 24.14
CA SER A 87 -17.24 -7.45 25.13
C SER A 87 -17.07 -8.85 24.52
N ASP A 88 -17.56 -9.05 23.30
CA ASP A 88 -17.42 -10.29 22.53
C ASP A 88 -16.08 -10.37 21.75
N SER A 89 -15.27 -9.32 21.79
CA SER A 89 -14.00 -9.22 21.06
C SER A 89 -12.75 -9.46 21.94
N VAL A 90 -12.92 -9.95 23.17
CA VAL A 90 -11.80 -10.18 24.12
C VAL A 90 -10.73 -11.10 23.52
N GLY A 91 -11.13 -12.17 22.83
CA GLY A 91 -10.19 -13.08 22.15
C GLY A 91 -9.41 -12.39 21.03
N LEU A 92 -10.08 -11.54 20.25
CA LEU A 92 -9.48 -10.77 19.19
C LEU A 92 -8.48 -9.73 19.74
N LEU A 93 -8.86 -8.98 20.76
CA LEU A 93 -7.98 -8.04 21.43
C LEU A 93 -6.75 -8.75 22.03
N THR A 94 -6.93 -9.91 22.63
CA THR A 94 -5.83 -10.72 23.17
C THR A 94 -4.85 -11.13 22.06
N ALA A 95 -5.36 -11.53 20.88
CA ALA A 95 -4.53 -11.86 19.73
C ALA A 95 -3.76 -10.64 19.21
N VAL A 96 -4.40 -9.47 19.13
CA VAL A 96 -3.74 -8.20 18.76
C VAL A 96 -2.64 -7.85 19.75
N VAL A 97 -2.91 -7.90 21.07
CA VAL A 97 -1.93 -7.61 22.13
C VAL A 97 -0.70 -8.51 22.00
N LYS A 98 -0.92 -9.82 21.80
CA LYS A 98 0.15 -10.79 21.60
C LYS A 98 0.98 -10.45 20.36
N THR A 99 0.33 -10.26 19.22
CA THR A 99 0.97 -10.01 17.92
C THR A 99 1.80 -8.72 17.93
N VAL A 100 1.28 -7.64 18.53
CA VAL A 100 1.99 -6.36 18.67
C VAL A 100 3.23 -6.52 19.52
N ASN A 101 3.12 -7.17 20.69
CA ASN A 101 4.26 -7.35 21.59
C ASN A 101 5.35 -8.23 20.97
N GLU A 102 4.99 -9.30 20.26
CA GLU A 102 5.94 -10.12 19.53
C GLU A 102 6.68 -9.30 18.45
N CYS A 103 5.97 -8.44 17.75
CA CYS A 103 6.57 -7.56 16.74
C CYS A 103 7.49 -6.51 17.36
N LEU A 104 7.05 -5.82 18.40
CA LEU A 104 7.83 -4.79 19.08
C LEU A 104 9.10 -5.34 19.76
N ALA A 105 9.10 -6.58 20.19
CA ALA A 105 10.29 -7.27 20.71
C ALA A 105 11.39 -7.44 19.62
N GLU A 106 10.99 -7.48 18.34
CA GLU A 106 11.92 -7.57 17.21
C GLU A 106 12.46 -6.20 16.74
N ALA A 107 12.02 -5.07 17.32
CA ALA A 107 12.44 -3.73 16.91
C ALA A 107 13.96 -3.55 16.78
N PRO A 108 14.81 -4.12 17.67
CA PRO A 108 16.27 -4.02 17.55
C PRO A 108 16.84 -4.64 16.27
N LYS A 109 16.18 -5.63 15.68
CA LYS A 109 16.55 -6.21 14.39
C LYS A 109 16.49 -5.19 13.25
N TYR A 110 15.59 -4.21 13.38
CA TYR A 110 15.39 -3.12 12.43
C TYR A 110 16.15 -1.84 12.83
N GLY A 111 16.98 -1.91 13.90
CA GLY A 111 17.71 -0.74 14.42
C GLY A 111 16.80 0.27 15.12
N LEU A 112 15.65 -0.17 15.61
CA LEU A 112 14.68 0.62 16.36
C LEU A 112 14.67 0.19 17.83
N GLN A 113 14.13 1.04 18.70
CA GLN A 113 13.98 0.71 20.12
C GLN A 113 12.55 0.26 20.41
N GLY A 114 12.42 -0.98 20.89
CA GLY A 114 11.16 -1.48 21.41
C GLY A 114 10.84 -0.99 22.83
N PRO A 115 9.63 -1.24 23.34
CA PRO A 115 9.25 -0.90 24.70
C PRO A 115 10.07 -1.70 25.72
N ARG A 116 10.31 -1.11 26.90
CA ARG A 116 11.04 -1.78 28.00
C ARG A 116 10.27 -2.96 28.57
N ASN A 117 8.95 -2.85 28.60
CA ASN A 117 8.03 -3.90 29.05
C ASN A 117 6.99 -4.16 27.95
N ALA A 118 6.38 -5.34 27.96
CA ALA A 118 5.26 -5.63 27.07
C ALA A 118 4.10 -4.65 27.31
N LEU A 119 3.48 -4.17 26.22
CA LEU A 119 2.36 -3.26 26.27
C LEU A 119 1.09 -4.00 26.69
N GLY A 120 0.30 -3.37 27.57
CA GLY A 120 -1.03 -3.84 27.92
C GLY A 120 -2.09 -3.51 26.88
N ALA A 121 -3.28 -4.10 27.05
CA ALA A 121 -4.42 -3.87 26.16
C ALA A 121 -4.77 -2.37 26.05
N SER A 122 -4.76 -1.64 27.16
CA SER A 122 -5.07 -0.20 27.16
C SER A 122 -4.09 0.62 26.35
N GLU A 123 -2.79 0.32 26.44
CA GLU A 123 -1.75 1.02 25.70
C GLU A 123 -1.84 0.75 24.19
N ILE A 124 -2.22 -0.46 23.81
CA ILE A 124 -2.43 -0.86 22.43
C ILE A 124 -3.68 -0.20 21.83
N LEU A 125 -4.79 -0.21 22.57
CA LEU A 125 -6.01 0.51 22.17
C LEU A 125 -5.74 2.03 22.04
N GLU A 126 -4.94 2.60 22.94
CA GLU A 126 -4.51 4.00 22.82
C GLU A 126 -3.67 4.24 21.58
N ALA A 127 -2.72 3.35 21.24
CA ALA A 127 -1.90 3.46 20.05
C ALA A 127 -2.75 3.43 18.76
N ILE A 128 -3.78 2.59 18.70
CA ILE A 128 -4.73 2.57 17.58
C ILE A 128 -5.57 3.85 17.56
N SER A 129 -6.14 4.25 18.69
CA SER A 129 -7.00 5.44 18.81
C SER A 129 -6.28 6.76 18.49
N ARG A 130 -4.96 6.80 18.64
CA ARG A 130 -4.12 7.96 18.33
C ARG A 130 -4.10 8.25 16.81
N CYS A 131 -4.47 7.29 15.98
CA CYS A 131 -4.54 7.41 14.52
C CYS A 131 -5.83 8.08 14.03
N ASN A 132 -6.33 9.07 14.73
CA ASN A 132 -7.61 9.73 14.50
C ASN A 132 -7.51 11.14 13.89
N SER A 133 -6.38 11.47 13.28
CA SER A 133 -6.23 12.76 12.61
C SER A 133 -7.19 12.87 11.42
N SER A 134 -7.78 14.04 11.25
CA SER A 134 -8.61 14.35 10.08
C SER A 134 -7.79 14.68 8.82
N GLY A 135 -6.47 14.67 8.92
CA GLY A 135 -5.61 15.14 7.83
C GLY A 135 -5.84 16.61 7.51
N GLY A 136 -5.61 16.99 6.26
CA GLY A 136 -5.92 18.33 5.76
C GLY A 136 -4.72 19.07 5.20
N ARG A 137 -4.95 20.38 4.90
CA ARG A 137 -3.98 21.20 4.18
C ARG A 137 -2.79 21.63 5.03
N ASN A 138 -3.02 21.86 6.32
CA ASN A 138 -2.04 22.49 7.17
C ASN A 138 -1.28 21.50 8.03
N GLY A 139 0.01 21.75 8.21
CA GLY A 139 0.88 20.98 9.08
C GLY A 139 1.35 19.67 8.47
N ARG A 140 1.75 18.76 9.36
CA ARG A 140 2.37 17.49 9.01
C ARG A 140 1.60 16.33 9.64
N HIS A 141 1.30 15.32 8.83
CA HIS A 141 0.66 14.11 9.32
C HIS A 141 1.09 12.87 8.52
N TRP A 142 1.21 11.76 9.21
CA TRP A 142 1.39 10.45 8.61
C TRP A 142 0.05 9.91 8.12
N VAL A 143 0.09 9.15 7.05
CA VAL A 143 -1.08 8.47 6.48
C VAL A 143 -0.73 7.00 6.35
N LEU A 144 -1.52 6.14 6.98
CA LEU A 144 -1.27 4.70 7.07
C LEU A 144 -2.48 3.92 6.56
N ASP A 145 -2.24 3.02 5.62
CA ASP A 145 -3.08 1.85 5.41
C ASP A 145 -2.35 0.64 5.96
N PRO A 146 -2.83 0.03 7.05
CA PRO A 146 -2.13 -1.07 7.71
C PRO A 146 -2.11 -2.35 6.87
N VAL A 147 -3.18 -2.65 6.13
CA VAL A 147 -3.28 -3.81 5.23
C VAL A 147 -4.17 -3.45 4.04
N ASP A 148 -3.63 -2.68 3.10
CA ASP A 148 -4.31 -2.39 1.84
C ASP A 148 -4.54 -3.68 1.05
N GLY A 149 -5.79 -3.94 0.72
CA GLY A 149 -6.20 -5.17 0.05
C GLY A 149 -6.47 -6.33 1.00
N THR A 150 -7.19 -6.10 2.11
CA THR A 150 -7.52 -7.11 3.14
C THR A 150 -8.16 -8.38 2.56
N LEU A 151 -8.97 -8.27 1.49
CA LEU A 151 -9.52 -9.46 0.81
C LEU A 151 -8.42 -10.31 0.17
N GLY A 152 -7.42 -9.69 -0.46
CA GLY A 152 -6.24 -10.36 -0.99
C GLY A 152 -5.42 -10.99 0.14
N PHE A 153 -5.22 -10.24 1.23
CA PHE A 153 -4.53 -10.73 2.43
C PHE A 153 -5.15 -12.02 2.98
N VAL A 154 -6.47 -12.05 3.21
CA VAL A 154 -7.18 -13.22 3.74
C VAL A 154 -7.09 -14.43 2.79
N ARG A 155 -6.97 -14.19 1.49
CA ARG A 155 -6.84 -15.24 0.47
C ARG A 155 -5.41 -15.74 0.25
N GLY A 156 -4.42 -15.17 0.94
CA GLY A 156 -3.01 -15.47 0.71
C GLY A 156 -2.45 -14.86 -0.58
N ASP A 157 -3.12 -13.84 -1.10
CA ASP A 157 -2.77 -13.12 -2.33
C ASP A 157 -2.02 -11.81 -2.04
N GLN A 158 -1.91 -10.92 -3.01
CA GLN A 158 -1.24 -9.62 -2.90
C GLN A 158 -1.95 -8.70 -1.92
N TYR A 159 -1.17 -8.00 -1.13
CA TYR A 159 -1.58 -6.91 -0.24
C TYR A 159 -0.41 -5.97 -0.02
N ALA A 160 -0.64 -4.83 0.60
CA ALA A 160 0.41 -3.89 0.93
C ALA A 160 0.26 -3.29 2.33
N VAL A 161 1.39 -2.84 2.90
CA VAL A 161 1.44 -1.93 4.04
C VAL A 161 1.88 -0.58 3.51
N ALA A 162 1.06 0.44 3.63
CA ALA A 162 1.31 1.74 3.02
C ALA A 162 1.46 2.84 4.07
N LEU A 163 2.61 3.51 4.08
CA LEU A 163 2.90 4.63 4.97
C LEU A 163 3.39 5.83 4.16
N ALA A 164 2.73 6.97 4.33
CA ALA A 164 3.14 8.22 3.69
C ALA A 164 3.25 9.35 4.71
N LEU A 165 4.08 10.34 4.44
CA LEU A 165 4.12 11.61 5.16
C LEU A 165 3.58 12.70 4.24
N ILE A 166 2.58 13.43 4.73
CA ILE A 166 2.02 14.62 4.08
C ILE A 166 2.46 15.84 4.89
N GLU A 167 2.99 16.84 4.20
CA GLU A 167 3.32 18.14 4.78
C GLU A 167 2.69 19.23 3.91
N GLU A 168 1.91 20.11 4.55
CA GLU A 168 1.20 21.23 3.86
C GLU A 168 0.37 20.74 2.65
N GLY A 169 -0.33 19.62 2.83
CA GLY A 169 -1.19 19.01 1.81
C GLY A 169 -0.48 18.30 0.66
N LYS A 170 0.86 18.15 0.74
CA LYS A 170 1.68 17.46 -0.28
C LYS A 170 2.30 16.20 0.29
N VAL A 171 2.21 15.11 -0.43
CA VAL A 171 2.92 13.88 -0.07
C VAL A 171 4.43 14.12 -0.25
N VAL A 172 5.20 13.97 0.83
CA VAL A 172 6.66 14.23 0.83
C VAL A 172 7.50 12.97 1.00
N ILE A 173 6.94 11.92 1.61
CA ILE A 173 7.53 10.58 1.71
C ILE A 173 6.45 9.55 1.38
N GLY A 174 6.82 8.50 0.67
CA GLY A 174 6.03 7.29 0.52
C GLY A 174 6.88 6.06 0.77
N VAL A 175 6.33 5.14 1.55
CA VAL A 175 6.91 3.82 1.82
C VAL A 175 5.82 2.78 1.64
N LEU A 176 6.07 1.81 0.78
CA LEU A 176 5.12 0.78 0.38
C LEU A 176 5.73 -0.61 0.57
N GLY A 177 5.27 -1.31 1.59
CA GLY A 177 5.60 -2.71 1.82
C GLY A 177 4.70 -3.61 0.98
N CYS A 178 5.29 -4.51 0.19
CA CYS A 178 4.59 -5.46 -0.66
C CYS A 178 5.05 -6.88 -0.32
N PRO A 179 4.50 -7.52 0.73
CA PRO A 179 5.06 -8.75 1.30
C PRO A 179 5.00 -9.98 0.37
N ASN A 180 4.04 -10.04 -0.54
CA ASN A 180 3.86 -11.13 -1.49
C ASN A 180 4.32 -10.78 -2.92
N TYR A 181 4.86 -9.58 -3.13
CA TYR A 181 5.34 -9.14 -4.43
C TYR A 181 6.72 -9.71 -4.70
N SER A 182 6.91 -10.35 -5.87
CA SER A 182 8.20 -10.94 -6.22
C SER A 182 9.28 -9.87 -6.38
N THR A 183 10.48 -10.15 -5.91
CA THR A 183 11.66 -9.30 -6.16
C THR A 183 12.17 -9.43 -7.59
N LYS A 184 11.76 -10.46 -8.33
CA LYS A 184 12.16 -10.69 -9.73
C LYS A 184 11.21 -9.96 -10.70
N LYS A 185 11.79 -9.31 -11.71
CA LYS A 185 11.06 -8.56 -12.76
C LYS A 185 10.15 -9.44 -13.64
N GLU A 186 10.43 -10.73 -13.76
CA GLU A 186 9.69 -11.66 -14.61
C GLU A 186 8.37 -12.16 -13.99
N TRP A 187 8.03 -11.69 -12.80
CA TRP A 187 6.83 -12.09 -12.07
C TRP A 187 5.55 -12.01 -12.90
N LEU A 188 5.38 -10.97 -13.71
CA LEU A 188 4.18 -10.78 -14.53
C LEU A 188 4.02 -11.82 -15.65
N ASN A 189 5.11 -12.35 -16.18
CA ASN A 189 5.06 -13.38 -17.20
C ASN A 189 4.44 -14.68 -16.68
N HIS A 190 4.52 -14.90 -15.37
CA HIS A 190 3.98 -16.08 -14.68
C HIS A 190 2.67 -15.80 -13.92
N HIS A 191 2.24 -14.54 -13.82
CA HIS A 191 1.10 -14.14 -13.01
C HIS A 191 -0.20 -14.83 -13.44
N HIS A 192 -0.48 -14.95 -14.74
CA HIS A 192 -1.66 -15.67 -15.21
C HIS A 192 -1.62 -17.17 -14.91
N GLN A 193 -0.44 -17.79 -14.94
CA GLN A 193 -0.26 -19.19 -14.56
C GLN A 193 -0.34 -19.36 -13.03
N TYR A 194 0.15 -18.40 -12.28
CA TYR A 194 0.12 -18.41 -10.83
C TYR A 194 -1.31 -18.35 -10.28
N TYR A 195 -2.19 -17.50 -10.84
CA TYR A 195 -3.61 -17.45 -10.44
C TYR A 195 -4.41 -18.69 -10.83
N GLN A 196 -4.02 -19.40 -11.87
CA GLN A 196 -4.69 -20.65 -12.28
C GLN A 196 -4.18 -21.88 -11.55
N SER A 197 -2.97 -21.81 -10.99
CA SER A 197 -2.27 -22.94 -10.38
C SER A 197 -1.89 -22.69 -8.93
N MET A 198 -2.62 -21.82 -8.18
CA MET A 198 -2.29 -21.58 -6.76
C MET A 198 -2.05 -22.90 -6.02
N PRO A 199 -0.82 -23.38 -5.88
CA PRO A 199 -0.52 -24.39 -4.88
C PRO A 199 -0.63 -23.65 -3.55
N LYS A 200 -1.39 -24.19 -2.64
CA LYS A 200 -1.33 -23.84 -1.22
C LYS A 200 0.13 -23.59 -0.87
N LEU A 201 0.41 -22.45 -0.24
CA LEU A 201 1.73 -21.99 0.25
C LEU A 201 2.57 -23.15 0.85
N SER A 202 3.17 -24.00 0.05
CA SER A 202 3.83 -25.21 0.54
C SER A 202 5.28 -25.35 0.13
N ASP A 203 5.89 -24.38 -0.57
CA ASP A 203 7.30 -24.53 -0.95
C ASP A 203 8.19 -23.47 -0.29
N THR A 204 9.04 -23.97 0.61
CA THR A 204 9.99 -23.17 1.41
C THR A 204 11.13 -22.56 0.58
N SER A 205 11.35 -23.01 -0.64
CA SER A 205 12.41 -22.51 -1.53
C SER A 205 12.11 -21.11 -2.12
N ASP A 206 10.83 -20.75 -2.28
CA ASP A 206 10.42 -19.47 -2.87
C ASP A 206 10.29 -18.33 -1.85
N LYS A 207 10.39 -18.60 -0.55
CA LYS A 207 10.22 -17.59 0.51
C LYS A 207 11.21 -16.42 0.40
N TRP A 208 12.43 -16.71 -0.04
CA TRP A 208 13.53 -15.74 -0.12
C TRP A 208 13.45 -14.78 -1.31
N GLU A 209 12.55 -15.03 -2.25
CA GLU A 209 12.38 -14.21 -3.45
C GLU A 209 11.10 -13.35 -3.41
N LYS A 210 10.35 -13.42 -2.31
CA LYS A 210 9.11 -12.67 -2.12
C LYS A 210 9.26 -11.59 -1.07
N GLY A 211 8.60 -10.47 -1.38
CA GLY A 211 8.48 -9.36 -0.47
C GLY A 211 9.55 -8.29 -0.64
N CYS A 212 9.09 -7.07 -0.74
CA CYS A 212 9.94 -5.90 -0.81
C CYS A 212 9.29 -4.71 -0.13
N VAL A 213 10.12 -3.70 0.18
CA VAL A 213 9.70 -2.35 0.57
C VAL A 213 10.19 -1.40 -0.50
N MET A 214 9.27 -0.63 -1.10
CA MET A 214 9.59 0.48 -2.00
C MET A 214 9.44 1.80 -1.27
N TYR A 215 10.29 2.77 -1.58
CA TYR A 215 10.25 4.07 -0.95
C TYR A 215 10.76 5.17 -1.87
N ALA A 216 10.24 6.37 -1.62
CA ALA A 216 10.67 7.58 -2.31
C ALA A 216 10.47 8.81 -1.43
N GLN A 217 11.25 9.85 -1.71
CA GLN A 217 11.13 11.18 -1.13
C GLN A 217 10.90 12.19 -2.25
N ARG A 218 9.96 13.09 -2.06
CA ARG A 218 9.62 14.13 -3.05
C ARG A 218 10.82 14.98 -3.43
N GLY A 219 11.02 15.11 -4.76
CA GLY A 219 12.09 15.92 -5.35
C GLY A 219 13.46 15.23 -5.39
N SER A 220 13.53 13.95 -5.03
CA SER A 220 14.79 13.18 -5.17
C SER A 220 15.04 12.76 -6.62
N GLY A 221 14.01 12.61 -7.44
CA GLY A 221 14.08 12.00 -8.77
C GLY A 221 14.48 10.52 -8.72
N GLU A 222 14.26 9.87 -7.56
CA GLU A 222 14.66 8.50 -7.32
C GLU A 222 13.65 7.75 -6.45
N ALA A 223 13.29 6.56 -6.91
CA ALA A 223 12.56 5.58 -6.12
C ALA A 223 13.42 4.32 -5.93
N TRP A 224 13.29 3.70 -4.78
CA TRP A 224 14.13 2.60 -4.35
C TRP A 224 13.30 1.41 -3.91
N MET A 225 13.88 0.21 -4.02
CA MET A 225 13.32 -1.04 -3.54
C MET A 225 14.36 -1.79 -2.71
N GLN A 226 13.94 -2.34 -1.58
CA GLN A 226 14.71 -3.27 -0.76
C GLN A 226 13.93 -4.58 -0.61
N PRO A 227 14.58 -5.76 -0.73
CA PRO A 227 13.99 -7.03 -0.32
C PRO A 227 13.62 -6.99 1.17
N LEU A 228 12.56 -7.72 1.55
CA LEU A 228 12.26 -7.90 2.97
C LEU A 228 13.37 -8.69 3.65
N ILE A 229 13.62 -8.35 4.92
CA ILE A 229 14.55 -9.10 5.77
C ILE A 229 13.86 -10.35 6.30
N HIS A 230 14.58 -11.49 6.27
CA HIS A 230 14.06 -12.77 6.72
C HIS A 230 14.97 -13.39 7.79
N GLY A 231 14.40 -14.26 8.61
CA GLY A 231 15.13 -14.99 9.65
C GLY A 231 15.88 -14.05 10.61
N ASP A 232 17.17 -14.30 10.85
CA ASP A 232 18.02 -13.54 11.77
C ASP A 232 18.75 -12.35 11.15
N GLN A 233 18.43 -12.01 9.88
CA GLN A 233 19.03 -10.85 9.21
C GLN A 233 18.65 -9.56 9.96
N LYS A 234 19.61 -8.62 10.02
CA LYS A 234 19.39 -7.28 10.56
C LYS A 234 19.23 -6.29 9.42
N PHE A 235 18.40 -5.28 9.63
CA PHE A 235 18.24 -4.19 8.68
C PHE A 235 19.55 -3.45 8.47
N ASN A 236 19.92 -3.25 7.20
CA ASN A 236 21.07 -2.47 6.79
C ASN A 236 20.72 -1.69 5.52
N TRP A 237 20.97 -0.38 5.53
CA TRP A 237 20.71 0.48 4.38
C TRP A 237 21.57 0.14 3.15
N SER A 238 22.81 -0.30 3.36
CA SER A 238 23.74 -0.61 2.27
C SER A 238 23.45 -1.92 1.56
N ASP A 239 22.68 -2.80 2.20
CA ASP A 239 22.44 -4.12 1.67
C ASP A 239 21.21 -4.12 0.76
N SER A 240 21.46 -4.28 -0.54
CA SER A 240 20.46 -4.62 -1.56
C SER A 240 19.41 -3.55 -1.94
N SER A 241 19.60 -2.27 -1.59
CA SER A 241 18.76 -1.21 -2.17
C SER A 241 18.98 -1.11 -3.68
N GLN A 242 17.91 -1.25 -4.44
CA GLN A 242 17.92 -1.15 -5.88
C GLN A 242 17.09 0.06 -6.30
N ARG A 243 17.65 0.91 -7.16
CA ARG A 243 16.87 1.97 -7.79
C ARG A 243 15.84 1.33 -8.73
N VAL A 244 14.59 1.77 -8.62
CA VAL A 244 13.52 1.38 -9.54
C VAL A 244 13.17 2.52 -10.47
N GLN A 245 12.77 2.17 -11.68
CA GLN A 245 12.37 3.12 -12.71
C GLN A 245 11.18 2.54 -13.47
N VAL A 246 10.30 3.42 -13.92
CA VAL A 246 9.18 3.06 -14.80
C VAL A 246 9.65 2.45 -16.11
N SER A 247 8.77 1.74 -16.78
CA SER A 247 9.02 1.15 -18.11
C SER A 247 9.23 2.25 -19.17
N PRO A 248 10.14 2.05 -20.12
CA PRO A 248 10.33 2.96 -21.25
C PRO A 248 9.31 2.73 -22.39
N ILE A 249 8.36 1.80 -22.24
CA ILE A 249 7.34 1.50 -23.28
C ILE A 249 6.35 2.66 -23.37
N ASP A 250 6.18 3.21 -24.56
CA ASP A 250 5.26 4.30 -24.90
C ASP A 250 4.24 3.93 -26.01
N ASP A 251 4.33 2.70 -26.55
CA ASP A 251 3.37 2.13 -27.50
C ASP A 251 2.25 1.38 -26.74
N PRO A 252 0.98 1.83 -26.84
CA PRO A 252 -0.14 1.13 -26.23
C PRO A 252 -0.28 -0.35 -26.61
N ALA A 253 0.10 -0.72 -27.84
CA ALA A 253 0.01 -2.11 -28.28
C ALA A 253 0.95 -3.06 -27.51
N LEU A 254 2.02 -2.54 -26.94
CA LEU A 254 3.01 -3.27 -26.12
C LEU A 254 2.75 -3.13 -24.63
N ALA A 255 1.97 -2.13 -24.22
CA ALA A 255 1.73 -1.81 -22.82
C ALA A 255 0.93 -2.89 -22.08
N THR A 256 1.33 -3.15 -20.85
CA THR A 256 0.59 -3.95 -19.86
C THR A 256 -0.15 -2.99 -18.93
N PHE A 257 -1.42 -3.28 -18.65
CA PHE A 257 -2.19 -2.43 -17.74
C PHE A 257 -2.75 -3.21 -16.56
N CYS A 258 -2.83 -2.53 -15.42
CA CYS A 258 -3.38 -3.04 -14.17
C CYS A 258 -4.76 -2.44 -13.90
N GLU A 259 -5.65 -3.22 -13.28
CA GLU A 259 -6.90 -2.75 -12.70
C GLU A 259 -7.16 -3.46 -11.35
N PRO A 260 -8.01 -2.90 -10.45
CA PRO A 260 -8.38 -3.58 -9.22
C PRO A 260 -9.05 -4.93 -9.47
N VAL A 261 -8.85 -5.88 -8.56
CA VAL A 261 -9.55 -7.18 -8.60
C VAL A 261 -11.04 -7.00 -8.29
N GLU A 262 -11.35 -6.17 -7.30
CA GLU A 262 -12.72 -5.96 -6.81
C GLU A 262 -13.55 -5.12 -7.78
N LYS A 263 -14.61 -5.73 -8.30
CA LYS A 263 -15.60 -5.03 -9.13
C LYS A 263 -16.45 -4.02 -8.34
N ALA A 264 -16.45 -4.10 -7.01
CA ALA A 264 -17.14 -3.14 -6.16
C ALA A 264 -16.54 -1.74 -6.28
N ASN A 265 -15.21 -1.67 -6.40
CA ASN A 265 -14.43 -0.42 -6.37
C ASN A 265 -14.04 0.09 -7.76
N SER A 266 -14.33 -0.67 -8.84
CA SER A 266 -13.90 -0.28 -10.19
C SER A 266 -14.89 -0.73 -11.26
N ASN A 267 -15.13 0.13 -12.24
CA ASN A 267 -15.95 -0.16 -13.40
C ASN A 267 -15.12 -0.85 -14.49
N HIS A 268 -15.00 -2.18 -14.42
CA HIS A 268 -14.22 -2.97 -15.38
C HIS A 268 -14.72 -2.85 -16.82
N SER A 269 -16.03 -2.65 -17.04
CA SER A 269 -16.59 -2.46 -18.38
C SER A 269 -16.08 -1.16 -19.00
N PHE A 270 -16.05 -0.08 -18.21
CA PHE A 270 -15.50 1.19 -18.66
C PHE A 270 -14.01 1.10 -18.91
N THR A 271 -13.24 0.47 -17.99
CA THR A 271 -11.80 0.19 -18.18
C THR A 271 -11.54 -0.56 -19.49
N ALA A 272 -12.35 -1.58 -19.80
CA ALA A 272 -12.21 -2.34 -21.03
C ALA A 272 -12.50 -1.48 -22.29
N GLY A 273 -13.48 -0.59 -22.24
CA GLY A 273 -13.76 0.39 -23.29
C GLY A 273 -12.60 1.35 -23.55
N VAL A 274 -12.05 1.92 -22.48
CA VAL A 274 -10.87 2.79 -22.53
C VAL A 274 -9.66 2.04 -23.10
N ALA A 275 -9.40 0.82 -22.63
CA ALA A 275 -8.31 -0.02 -23.10
C ALA A 275 -8.43 -0.32 -24.61
N HIS A 276 -9.64 -0.62 -25.09
CA HIS A 276 -9.91 -0.84 -26.50
C HIS A 276 -9.69 0.44 -27.32
N SER A 277 -10.24 1.58 -26.87
CA SER A 277 -10.08 2.87 -27.52
C SER A 277 -8.62 3.31 -27.63
N MET A 278 -7.82 3.01 -26.61
CA MET A 278 -6.38 3.29 -26.56
C MET A 278 -5.55 2.34 -27.43
N GLY A 279 -6.10 1.18 -27.83
CA GLY A 279 -5.41 0.16 -28.61
C GLY A 279 -4.56 -0.80 -27.80
N LEU A 280 -4.84 -0.94 -26.49
CA LEU A 280 -4.19 -1.94 -25.65
C LEU A 280 -4.51 -3.35 -26.14
N LYS A 281 -3.51 -4.20 -26.29
CA LYS A 281 -3.66 -5.58 -26.85
C LYS A 281 -3.64 -6.66 -25.77
N LYS A 282 -3.03 -6.36 -24.61
CA LYS A 282 -2.89 -7.33 -23.51
C LYS A 282 -4.14 -7.33 -22.64
N GLN A 283 -4.41 -8.49 -22.03
CA GLN A 283 -5.44 -8.60 -21.00
C GLN A 283 -5.03 -7.82 -19.73
N PRO A 284 -5.99 -7.27 -18.96
CA PRO A 284 -5.68 -6.56 -17.73
C PRO A 284 -5.04 -7.50 -16.68
N LEU A 285 -4.03 -6.98 -16.02
CA LEU A 285 -3.53 -7.56 -14.77
C LEU A 285 -4.43 -7.10 -13.63
N ARG A 286 -5.14 -8.05 -13.01
CA ARG A 286 -5.94 -7.78 -11.83
C ARG A 286 -5.10 -8.05 -10.60
N VAL A 287 -4.78 -7.00 -9.87
CA VAL A 287 -3.93 -7.07 -8.69
C VAL A 287 -4.64 -6.37 -7.53
N HIS A 288 -4.62 -7.01 -6.36
CA HIS A 288 -5.09 -6.38 -5.13
C HIS A 288 -4.13 -5.26 -4.71
N SER A 289 -4.62 -4.29 -3.98
CA SER A 289 -3.85 -3.26 -3.24
C SER A 289 -3.03 -2.28 -4.10
N MET A 290 -2.24 -1.48 -3.40
CA MET A 290 -1.22 -0.58 -3.98
C MET A 290 -0.04 -1.31 -4.64
N VAL A 291 0.01 -2.63 -4.65
CA VAL A 291 0.97 -3.39 -5.48
C VAL A 291 0.90 -2.98 -6.95
N LYS A 292 -0.24 -2.46 -7.41
CA LYS A 292 -0.37 -1.85 -8.75
C LYS A 292 0.57 -0.66 -8.96
N TYR A 293 0.72 0.22 -7.96
CA TYR A 293 1.70 1.32 -8.00
C TYR A 293 3.13 0.80 -8.01
N ALA A 294 3.42 -0.22 -7.19
CA ALA A 294 4.73 -0.88 -7.17
C ALA A 294 5.08 -1.47 -8.54
N ALA A 295 4.12 -2.10 -9.23
CA ALA A 295 4.32 -2.65 -10.57
C ALA A 295 4.65 -1.57 -11.60
N ILE A 296 4.00 -0.41 -11.55
CA ILE A 296 4.32 0.72 -12.44
C ILE A 296 5.70 1.31 -12.10
N ALA A 297 5.96 1.59 -10.83
CA ALA A 297 7.22 2.20 -10.39
C ALA A 297 8.46 1.35 -10.74
N ARG A 298 8.33 0.02 -10.70
CA ARG A 298 9.42 -0.90 -11.08
C ARG A 298 9.49 -1.19 -12.58
N GLY A 299 8.51 -0.73 -13.36
CA GLY A 299 8.43 -0.97 -14.80
C GLY A 299 8.02 -2.41 -15.18
N ASP A 300 7.22 -3.06 -14.34
CA ASP A 300 6.61 -4.35 -14.62
C ASP A 300 5.29 -4.21 -15.41
N ALA A 301 4.63 -3.07 -15.26
CA ALA A 301 3.46 -2.66 -16.03
C ALA A 301 3.57 -1.17 -16.37
N GLU A 302 2.84 -0.74 -17.39
CA GLU A 302 2.91 0.61 -17.94
C GLU A 302 1.76 1.49 -17.52
N ILE A 303 0.59 0.91 -17.23
CA ILE A 303 -0.65 1.65 -16.95
C ILE A 303 -1.37 1.02 -15.77
N PHE A 304 -1.90 1.88 -14.87
CA PHE A 304 -2.90 1.49 -13.90
C PHE A 304 -4.13 2.39 -14.05
N MET A 305 -5.32 1.80 -14.08
CA MET A 305 -6.59 2.49 -14.20
C MET A 305 -7.54 2.06 -13.09
N LYS A 306 -8.17 3.04 -12.43
CA LYS A 306 -9.24 2.82 -11.44
C LYS A 306 -10.36 3.83 -11.69
N PHE A 307 -11.48 3.35 -12.19
CA PHE A 307 -12.68 4.16 -12.38
C PHE A 307 -13.72 3.74 -11.36
N ALA A 308 -13.80 4.49 -10.27
CA ALA A 308 -14.70 4.21 -9.17
C ALA A 308 -16.17 4.20 -9.62
N ARG A 309 -16.97 3.36 -8.98
CA ARG A 309 -18.43 3.40 -9.16
C ARG A 309 -19.01 4.64 -8.51
N SER A 310 -20.18 5.07 -8.99
CA SER A 310 -20.91 6.20 -8.42
C SER A 310 -21.10 6.02 -6.91
N GLY A 311 -20.75 7.05 -6.14
CA GLY A 311 -20.85 7.07 -4.68
C GLY A 311 -19.63 6.53 -3.93
N TYR A 312 -18.68 5.87 -4.59
CA TYR A 312 -17.43 5.47 -3.95
C TYR A 312 -16.48 6.66 -3.82
N LYS A 313 -15.93 6.86 -2.63
CA LYS A 313 -14.95 7.91 -2.35
C LYS A 313 -13.57 7.29 -2.12
N GLU A 314 -12.60 7.72 -2.93
CA GLU A 314 -11.22 7.29 -2.80
C GLU A 314 -10.61 7.86 -1.51
N LYS A 315 -10.02 6.98 -0.71
CA LYS A 315 -9.38 7.33 0.55
C LYS A 315 -7.91 7.68 0.30
N ILE A 316 -7.37 8.66 1.05
CA ILE A 316 -5.98 9.11 0.83
C ILE A 316 -4.94 8.03 1.11
N TRP A 317 -5.21 7.12 2.03
CA TRP A 317 -4.28 6.05 2.41
C TRP A 317 -4.15 4.95 1.36
N ASP A 318 -5.16 4.77 0.47
CA ASP A 318 -5.11 3.84 -0.67
C ASP A 318 -4.18 4.34 -1.80
N HIS A 319 -3.64 5.56 -1.72
CA HIS A 319 -2.94 6.20 -2.84
C HIS A 319 -1.64 6.92 -2.46
N ALA A 320 -1.58 7.60 -1.32
CA ALA A 320 -0.52 8.57 -1.01
C ALA A 320 0.90 7.99 -1.17
N ALA A 321 1.17 6.82 -0.60
CA ALA A 321 2.49 6.19 -0.71
C ALA A 321 2.84 5.78 -2.14
N GLY A 322 1.87 5.19 -2.86
CA GLY A 322 2.06 4.73 -4.23
C GLY A 322 2.30 5.86 -5.22
N VAL A 323 1.57 6.97 -5.06
CA VAL A 323 1.68 8.16 -5.94
C VAL A 323 3.09 8.69 -5.98
N ILE A 324 3.68 9.02 -4.83
CA ILE A 324 5.02 9.60 -4.79
C ILE A 324 6.09 8.63 -5.27
N ILE A 325 5.95 7.32 -4.99
CA ILE A 325 6.90 6.31 -5.47
C ILE A 325 6.89 6.25 -7.00
N VAL A 326 5.72 6.30 -7.64
CA VAL A 326 5.62 6.32 -9.10
C VAL A 326 6.16 7.61 -9.68
N GLU A 327 5.82 8.78 -9.11
CA GLU A 327 6.32 10.08 -9.57
C GLU A 327 7.84 10.17 -9.52
N GLU A 328 8.47 9.76 -8.41
CA GLU A 328 9.92 9.77 -8.25
C GLU A 328 10.64 8.66 -9.06
N ALA A 329 9.92 7.60 -9.47
CA ALA A 329 10.39 6.61 -10.43
C ALA A 329 10.32 7.09 -11.89
N GLY A 330 9.75 8.27 -12.15
CA GLY A 330 9.63 8.90 -13.48
C GLY A 330 8.26 8.71 -14.15
N GLY A 331 7.26 8.19 -13.44
CA GLY A 331 5.89 8.02 -13.94
C GLY A 331 5.01 9.27 -13.73
N VAL A 332 3.77 9.16 -14.18
CA VAL A 332 2.76 10.22 -14.10
C VAL A 332 1.52 9.67 -13.38
N VAL A 333 1.03 10.41 -12.38
CA VAL A 333 -0.18 10.07 -11.64
C VAL A 333 -1.13 11.27 -11.64
N THR A 334 -2.37 11.05 -12.11
CA THR A 334 -3.41 12.08 -12.12
C THR A 334 -4.78 11.48 -11.86
N ASP A 335 -5.81 12.34 -11.70
CA ASP A 335 -7.15 11.89 -11.97
C ASP A 335 -7.35 11.59 -13.48
N ALA A 336 -8.48 11.05 -13.85
CA ALA A 336 -8.75 10.72 -15.26
C ALA A 336 -9.09 11.95 -16.12
N GLY A 337 -9.14 13.14 -15.54
CA GLY A 337 -9.17 14.45 -16.21
C GLY A 337 -7.79 15.02 -16.49
N GLY A 338 -6.72 14.39 -15.98
CA GLY A 338 -5.34 14.85 -16.14
C GLY A 338 -4.88 15.82 -15.04
N HIS A 339 -5.64 15.98 -13.94
CA HIS A 339 -5.27 16.87 -12.85
C HIS A 339 -4.51 16.11 -11.76
N PRO A 340 -3.53 16.74 -11.10
CA PRO A 340 -2.84 16.14 -9.94
C PRO A 340 -3.83 15.78 -8.84
N LEU A 341 -3.55 14.67 -8.11
CA LEU A 341 -4.37 14.28 -6.96
C LEU A 341 -4.18 15.25 -5.80
N ASP A 342 -5.28 15.67 -5.18
CA ASP A 342 -5.28 16.63 -4.07
C ASP A 342 -5.42 15.92 -2.72
N PHE A 343 -4.32 15.82 -1.97
CA PHE A 343 -4.26 15.23 -0.64
C PHE A 343 -4.51 16.24 0.50
N SER A 344 -4.89 17.48 0.18
CA SER A 344 -5.07 18.56 1.16
C SER A 344 -6.48 18.64 1.75
N ARG A 345 -7.41 17.78 1.33
CA ARG A 345 -8.84 17.89 1.69
C ARG A 345 -9.31 16.96 2.79
N GLY A 346 -8.41 16.37 3.54
CA GLY A 346 -8.73 15.46 4.63
C GLY A 346 -8.62 13.99 4.24
N LEU A 347 -9.60 13.16 4.60
CA LEU A 347 -9.53 11.70 4.48
C LEU A 347 -9.76 11.16 3.06
N TYR A 348 -10.33 11.96 2.18
CA TYR A 348 -10.75 11.54 0.85
C TYR A 348 -10.14 12.41 -0.25
N LEU A 349 -9.88 11.80 -1.41
CA LEU A 349 -9.54 12.51 -2.63
C LEU A 349 -10.82 13.12 -3.21
N GLU A 350 -11.14 14.32 -2.76
CA GLU A 350 -12.34 15.03 -3.20
C GLU A 350 -12.13 15.72 -4.56
N GLY A 351 -13.18 15.69 -5.40
CA GLY A 351 -13.19 16.40 -6.69
C GLY A 351 -12.44 15.68 -7.81
N LEU A 352 -12.19 14.37 -7.68
CA LEU A 352 -11.61 13.57 -8.76
C LEU A 352 -12.49 13.60 -10.01
N ASP A 353 -11.89 13.88 -11.16
CA ASP A 353 -12.57 13.74 -12.44
C ASP A 353 -12.49 12.29 -12.94
N ARG A 354 -13.60 11.57 -12.88
CA ARG A 354 -13.86 10.21 -13.40
C ARG A 354 -13.10 9.05 -12.77
N GLY A 355 -11.99 9.28 -12.10
CA GLY A 355 -11.18 8.20 -11.50
C GLY A 355 -9.70 8.54 -11.43
N ILE A 356 -8.85 7.53 -11.30
CA ILE A 356 -7.40 7.65 -11.16
C ILE A 356 -6.71 6.91 -12.27
N VAL A 357 -5.69 7.53 -12.85
CA VAL A 357 -4.83 6.96 -13.89
C VAL A 357 -3.37 7.15 -13.53
N VAL A 358 -2.59 6.11 -13.79
CA VAL A 358 -1.15 6.07 -13.55
C VAL A 358 -0.46 5.52 -14.79
N CYS A 359 0.56 6.20 -15.27
CA CYS A 359 1.31 5.77 -16.44
C CYS A 359 2.83 5.82 -16.19
N CYS A 360 3.55 4.98 -16.90
CA CYS A 360 5.02 5.00 -16.89
C CYS A 360 5.62 6.25 -17.54
N GLY A 361 4.84 7.07 -18.28
CA GLY A 361 5.34 8.28 -18.91
C GLY A 361 4.21 9.13 -19.52
N THR A 362 4.58 10.37 -19.89
CA THR A 362 3.64 11.38 -20.41
C THR A 362 2.97 10.96 -21.71
N THR A 363 3.70 10.31 -22.62
CA THR A 363 3.16 9.87 -23.94
C THR A 363 1.97 8.91 -23.78
N LEU A 364 2.10 7.88 -22.92
CA LEU A 364 0.99 6.96 -22.65
C LEU A 364 -0.11 7.66 -21.84
N HIS A 365 0.26 8.55 -20.92
CA HIS A 365 -0.70 9.31 -20.12
C HIS A 365 -1.60 10.18 -20.98
N GLU A 366 -1.07 10.98 -21.91
CA GLU A 366 -1.83 11.84 -22.81
C GLU A 366 -2.80 11.02 -23.68
N LYS A 367 -2.33 9.88 -24.24
CA LYS A 367 -3.18 8.95 -24.98
C LYS A 367 -4.30 8.37 -24.13
N LEU A 368 -3.99 8.03 -22.87
CA LEU A 368 -4.98 7.47 -21.94
C LEU A 368 -6.05 8.50 -21.58
N ILE A 369 -5.68 9.74 -21.27
CA ILE A 369 -6.64 10.82 -21.01
C ILE A 369 -7.56 11.02 -22.21
N GLY A 370 -7.01 11.08 -23.44
CA GLY A 370 -7.81 11.18 -24.67
C GLY A 370 -8.79 10.01 -24.85
N ALA A 371 -8.35 8.79 -24.55
CA ALA A 371 -9.20 7.60 -24.62
C ALA A 371 -10.30 7.57 -23.55
N VAL A 372 -10.04 8.09 -22.35
CA VAL A 372 -11.05 8.26 -21.28
C VAL A 372 -12.16 9.19 -21.74
N TYR A 373 -11.83 10.37 -22.28
CA TYR A 373 -12.82 11.32 -22.77
C TYR A 373 -13.65 10.74 -23.92
N ALA A 374 -13.02 10.12 -24.92
CA ALA A 374 -13.72 9.51 -26.05
C ALA A 374 -14.67 8.38 -25.62
N SER A 375 -14.25 7.55 -24.64
CA SER A 375 -15.06 6.46 -24.12
C SER A 375 -16.23 6.98 -23.25
N TRP A 376 -16.05 8.11 -22.56
CA TRP A 376 -17.09 8.72 -21.75
C TRP A 376 -18.19 9.34 -22.59
N GLU A 377 -17.84 10.05 -23.66
CA GLU A 377 -18.80 10.64 -24.59
C GLU A 377 -19.65 9.57 -25.27
N SER A 378 -19.04 8.45 -25.67
CA SER A 378 -19.76 7.32 -26.30
C SER A 378 -20.64 6.52 -25.33
N SER A 379 -20.41 6.56 -24.04
CA SER A 379 -21.24 5.87 -23.02
C SER A 379 -22.46 6.69 -22.59
N ASN A 380 -22.54 7.96 -22.96
CA ASN A 380 -23.68 8.86 -22.70
C ASN A 380 -24.66 8.96 -23.88
N LEU A 381 -24.41 8.21 -24.96
CA LEU A 381 -25.30 8.04 -26.10
C LEU A 381 -26.08 6.72 -25.99
#